data_9b3032614a9945b7fb7de24e5cd60baa
#
_entry.id   9b3032614a9945b7fb7de24e5cd60baa
#
_cell.length_a   1.000
_cell.length_b   1.000
_cell.length_c   1.000
_cell.angle_alpha   90.00
_cell.angle_beta   90.00
_cell.angle_gamma   90.00
#
_symmetry.space_group_name_H-M   'P 1'
#
loop_
_entity.id
_entity.type
_entity.pdbx_description
1 polymer ?
#
loop_
_entity_poly.entity_id
_entity_poly.type
_entity_poly.pdbx_seq_one_letter_code
_entity_poly.pdbx_strand_id
1 'polypeptide(L)'
;RQAKATLGERQETLAQASREVNRNRKLGNLVAAEQLEESQSRQARARSAVSEAQVAVDSAQLNLDRSVVRSPVDGYLNDRAPRNHEFVTAGRPVLSVVDSASYHVDGYFEETKLGGIHIGDVVDIRVMGDNTRLRGHVESFAAGIEDRDRSSGANLLPNVNPAFSWVRLAQRIPVRIAFDEVPQDFRMIAGRTATVSIVEGQHP
;
A
#
# COMPACT_ATOMS: atom_id res chain seq x y z
N ARG A 1 28.37 -7.57 -5.40
CA ARG A 1 29.62 -7.57 -6.17
C ARG A 1 29.84 -8.88 -6.89
N GLN A 2 29.74 -10.02 -6.22
CA GLN A 2 29.93 -11.36 -6.81
C GLN A 2 29.06 -11.58 -8.05
N ALA A 3 27.74 -11.30 -7.98
CA ALA A 3 26.84 -11.47 -9.10
C ALA A 3 27.27 -10.70 -10.37
N LYS A 4 27.79 -9.47 -10.20
CA LYS A 4 28.33 -8.68 -11.33
C LYS A 4 29.60 -9.28 -11.92
N ALA A 5 30.47 -9.87 -11.10
CA ALA A 5 31.67 -10.55 -11.59
C ALA A 5 31.29 -11.79 -12.41
N THR A 6 30.36 -12.61 -11.92
CA THR A 6 29.83 -13.77 -12.65
C THR A 6 29.18 -13.37 -13.98
N LEU A 7 28.40 -12.28 -14.00
CA LEU A 7 27.82 -11.77 -15.24
C LEU A 7 28.91 -11.40 -16.26
N GLY A 8 29.98 -10.70 -15.84
CA GLY A 8 31.12 -10.37 -16.69
C GLY A 8 31.78 -11.63 -17.30
N GLU A 9 32.04 -12.65 -16.49
CA GLU A 9 32.58 -13.93 -16.96
C GLU A 9 31.67 -14.60 -18.02
N ARG A 10 30.36 -14.60 -17.80
CA ARG A 10 29.40 -15.18 -18.75
C ARG A 10 29.32 -14.38 -20.05
N GLN A 11 29.43 -13.05 -19.96
CA GLN A 11 29.48 -12.17 -21.14
C GLN A 11 30.72 -12.43 -21.97
N GLU A 12 31.91 -12.61 -21.39
CA GLU A 12 33.13 -12.97 -22.08
C GLU A 12 33.01 -14.35 -22.77
N THR A 13 32.40 -15.33 -22.08
CA THR A 13 32.14 -16.66 -22.67
C THR A 13 31.23 -16.56 -23.90
N LEU A 14 30.16 -15.75 -23.81
CA LEU A 14 29.26 -15.51 -24.94
C LEU A 14 29.99 -14.80 -26.12
N ALA A 15 30.83 -13.82 -25.77
CA ALA A 15 31.62 -13.12 -26.81
C ALA A 15 32.59 -14.07 -27.54
N GLN A 16 33.21 -14.99 -26.81
CA GLN A 16 34.06 -16.01 -27.38
C GLN A 16 33.26 -16.97 -28.31
N ALA A 17 32.13 -17.51 -27.80
CA ALA A 17 31.26 -18.38 -28.60
C ALA A 17 30.73 -17.67 -29.86
N SER A 18 30.38 -16.38 -29.74
CA SER A 18 29.94 -15.58 -30.90
C SER A 18 31.04 -15.38 -31.94
N ARG A 19 32.28 -15.15 -31.53
CA ARG A 19 33.42 -15.06 -32.44
C ARG A 19 33.65 -16.37 -33.16
N GLU A 20 33.49 -17.51 -32.48
CA GLU A 20 33.63 -18.84 -33.07
C GLU A 20 32.57 -19.12 -34.15
N VAL A 21 31.28 -18.84 -33.84
CA VAL A 21 30.18 -18.96 -34.81
C VAL A 21 30.45 -18.09 -36.05
N ASN A 22 30.85 -16.83 -35.84
CA ASN A 22 31.13 -15.91 -36.93
C ASN A 22 32.31 -16.38 -37.79
N ARG A 23 33.35 -16.94 -37.19
CA ARG A 23 34.49 -17.53 -37.91
C ARG A 23 34.05 -18.73 -38.74
N ASN A 24 33.30 -19.68 -38.13
CA ASN A 24 32.80 -20.87 -38.82
C ASN A 24 31.88 -20.53 -40.01
N ARG A 25 31.01 -19.51 -39.84
CA ARG A 25 30.17 -18.99 -40.94
C ARG A 25 30.99 -18.43 -42.10
N LYS A 26 32.08 -17.70 -41.84
CA LYS A 26 32.94 -17.11 -42.84
C LYS A 26 33.73 -18.18 -43.64
N LEU A 27 34.06 -19.32 -43.03
CA LEU A 27 34.74 -20.42 -43.64
C LEU A 27 33.83 -21.24 -44.60
N GLY A 28 32.52 -21.10 -44.47
CA GLY A 28 31.52 -21.71 -45.35
C GLY A 28 31.71 -23.21 -45.53
N ASN A 29 31.86 -23.67 -46.76
CA ASN A 29 32.00 -25.09 -47.07
C ASN A 29 33.29 -25.77 -46.57
N LEU A 30 34.23 -25.01 -45.99
CA LEU A 30 35.46 -25.54 -45.39
C LEU A 30 35.24 -26.09 -43.98
N VAL A 31 34.06 -25.86 -43.39
CA VAL A 31 33.68 -26.36 -42.06
C VAL A 31 32.51 -27.32 -42.21
N ALA A 32 32.57 -28.46 -41.53
CA ALA A 32 31.47 -29.42 -41.51
C ALA A 32 30.21 -28.77 -40.93
N ALA A 33 29.04 -29.08 -41.50
CA ALA A 33 27.75 -28.53 -41.04
C ALA A 33 27.51 -28.82 -39.52
N GLU A 34 27.89 -30.00 -39.06
CA GLU A 34 27.83 -30.40 -37.66
C GLU A 34 28.63 -29.46 -36.73
N GLN A 35 29.84 -29.06 -37.16
CA GLN A 35 30.68 -28.14 -36.37
C GLN A 35 30.08 -26.72 -36.28
N LEU A 36 29.41 -26.27 -37.35
CA LEU A 36 28.67 -25.01 -37.32
C LEU A 36 27.48 -25.09 -36.33
N GLU A 37 26.71 -26.18 -36.40
CA GLU A 37 25.58 -26.42 -35.50
C GLU A 37 26.03 -26.52 -34.04
N GLU A 38 27.13 -27.22 -33.77
CA GLU A 38 27.69 -27.29 -32.41
C GLU A 38 28.14 -25.93 -31.90
N SER A 39 28.78 -25.09 -32.74
CA SER A 39 29.16 -23.74 -32.32
C SER A 39 27.97 -22.85 -32.06
N GLN A 40 26.88 -22.96 -32.82
CA GLN A 40 25.62 -22.26 -32.59
C GLN A 40 24.96 -22.72 -31.30
N SER A 41 24.96 -24.02 -31.02
CA SER A 41 24.43 -24.56 -29.74
C SER A 41 25.23 -24.08 -28.54
N ARG A 42 26.55 -23.97 -28.65
CA ARG A 42 27.40 -23.36 -27.61
C ARG A 42 27.08 -21.89 -27.41
N GLN A 43 26.89 -21.11 -28.46
CA GLN A 43 26.48 -19.72 -28.38
C GLN A 43 25.11 -19.55 -27.70
N ALA A 44 24.14 -20.40 -28.10
CA ALA A 44 22.80 -20.36 -27.46
C ALA A 44 22.87 -20.64 -25.95
N ARG A 45 23.62 -21.68 -25.56
CA ARG A 45 23.84 -21.99 -24.11
C ARG A 45 24.54 -20.84 -23.38
N ALA A 46 25.57 -20.24 -23.99
CA ALA A 46 26.26 -19.10 -23.40
C ALA A 46 25.33 -17.88 -23.23
N ARG A 47 24.42 -17.66 -24.21
CA ARG A 47 23.42 -16.60 -24.12
C ARG A 47 22.43 -16.82 -22.97
N SER A 48 21.98 -18.06 -22.78
CA SER A 48 21.10 -18.41 -21.66
C SER A 48 21.81 -18.22 -20.30
N ALA A 49 23.10 -18.59 -20.21
CA ALA A 49 23.90 -18.38 -19.02
C ALA A 49 24.11 -16.89 -18.67
N VAL A 50 24.21 -16.01 -19.67
CA VAL A 50 24.24 -14.55 -19.47
C VAL A 50 22.90 -14.07 -18.91
N SER A 51 21.78 -14.53 -19.46
CA SER A 51 20.44 -14.18 -18.97
C SER A 51 20.24 -14.60 -17.51
N GLU A 52 20.67 -15.82 -17.15
CA GLU A 52 20.62 -16.31 -15.77
C GLU A 52 21.47 -15.45 -14.82
N ALA A 53 22.69 -15.11 -15.22
CA ALA A 53 23.59 -14.27 -14.44
C ALA A 53 23.03 -12.83 -14.29
N GLN A 54 22.32 -12.31 -15.30
CA GLN A 54 21.64 -11.02 -15.21
C GLN A 54 20.52 -11.03 -14.15
N VAL A 55 19.70 -12.09 -14.13
CA VAL A 55 18.66 -12.25 -13.09
C VAL A 55 19.26 -12.29 -11.70
N ALA A 56 20.42 -12.92 -11.53
CA ALA A 56 21.12 -12.93 -10.24
C ALA A 56 21.60 -11.52 -9.83
N VAL A 57 22.06 -10.70 -10.78
CA VAL A 57 22.40 -9.28 -10.51
C VAL A 57 21.17 -8.49 -10.11
N ASP A 58 20.08 -8.64 -10.86
CA ASP A 58 18.82 -7.90 -10.57
C ASP A 58 18.25 -8.27 -9.20
N SER A 59 18.30 -9.56 -8.85
CA SER A 59 17.88 -10.03 -7.53
C SER A 59 18.75 -9.46 -6.41
N ALA A 60 20.07 -9.41 -6.60
CA ALA A 60 20.98 -8.81 -5.63
C ALA A 60 20.78 -7.30 -5.50
N GLN A 61 20.48 -6.61 -6.60
CA GLN A 61 20.16 -5.18 -6.60
C GLN A 61 18.84 -4.93 -5.86
N LEU A 62 17.80 -5.71 -6.14
CA LEU A 62 16.51 -5.61 -5.45
C LEU A 62 16.65 -5.82 -3.93
N ASN A 63 17.48 -6.79 -3.52
CA ASN A 63 17.74 -7.01 -2.09
C ASN A 63 18.48 -5.83 -1.45
N LEU A 64 19.40 -5.19 -2.18
CA LEU A 64 20.07 -3.99 -1.72
C LEU A 64 19.10 -2.81 -1.59
N ASP A 65 18.24 -2.60 -2.57
CA ASP A 65 17.25 -1.52 -2.56
C ASP A 65 16.24 -1.71 -1.40
N ARG A 66 15.84 -2.96 -1.14
CA ARG A 66 14.97 -3.32 0.00
C ARG A 66 15.64 -3.20 1.35
N SER A 67 16.97 -3.10 1.42
CA SER A 67 17.67 -2.88 2.69
C SER A 67 17.47 -1.47 3.26
N VAL A 68 17.00 -0.53 2.43
CA VAL A 68 16.62 0.82 2.84
C VAL A 68 15.10 0.92 2.84
N VAL A 69 14.51 0.87 4.04
CA VAL A 69 13.07 1.03 4.21
C VAL A 69 12.74 2.52 4.27
N ARG A 70 11.85 2.96 3.38
CA ARG A 70 11.36 4.34 3.32
C ARG A 70 9.89 4.38 3.68
N SER A 71 9.47 5.50 4.29
CA SER A 71 8.05 5.75 4.52
C SER A 71 7.33 5.87 3.16
N PRO A 72 6.18 5.19 2.98
CA PRO A 72 5.36 5.33 1.77
C PRO A 72 4.55 6.63 1.74
N VAL A 73 4.43 7.32 2.88
CA VAL A 73 3.63 8.53 3.07
C VAL A 73 4.40 9.58 3.87
N ASP A 74 4.05 10.83 3.70
CA ASP A 74 4.51 11.93 4.55
C ASP A 74 3.66 11.98 5.81
N GLY A 75 4.31 11.97 6.98
CA GLY A 75 3.56 11.90 8.22
C GLY A 75 4.40 11.81 9.48
N TYR A 76 3.77 11.41 10.56
CA TYR A 76 4.36 11.35 11.88
C TYR A 76 4.54 9.90 12.34
N LEU A 77 5.72 9.60 12.88
CA LEU A 77 5.95 8.34 13.57
C LEU A 77 5.19 8.34 14.90
N ASN A 78 4.36 7.33 15.08
CA ASN A 78 3.52 7.22 16.28
C ASN A 78 4.16 6.39 17.40
N ASP A 79 5.26 5.71 17.12
CA ASP A 79 5.93 4.86 18.10
C ASP A 79 7.44 5.00 18.01
N ARG A 80 8.11 4.37 18.96
CA ARG A 80 9.56 4.38 19.04
C ARG A 80 10.16 3.59 17.87
N ALA A 81 11.06 4.24 17.14
CA ALA A 81 11.86 3.57 16.11
C ALA A 81 12.67 2.39 16.71
N PRO A 82 12.87 1.31 15.97
CA PRO A 82 13.73 0.21 16.39
C PRO A 82 15.14 0.73 16.73
N ARG A 83 15.76 0.11 17.71
CA ARG A 83 17.13 0.47 18.10
C ARG A 83 18.13 -0.14 17.14
N ASN A 84 19.29 0.51 17.03
CA ASN A 84 20.42 -0.08 16.31
C ASN A 84 20.70 -1.49 16.88
N HIS A 85 20.97 -2.44 16.00
CA HIS A 85 21.22 -3.86 16.31
C HIS A 85 20.00 -4.65 16.80
N GLU A 86 18.80 -4.08 16.73
CA GLU A 86 17.59 -4.84 16.99
C GLU A 86 17.28 -5.75 15.80
N PHE A 87 17.00 -7.02 16.09
CA PHE A 87 16.64 -7.99 15.06
C PHE A 87 15.16 -7.83 14.69
N VAL A 88 14.90 -7.55 13.41
CA VAL A 88 13.56 -7.42 12.85
C VAL A 88 13.23 -8.63 11.99
N THR A 89 12.13 -9.29 12.30
CA THR A 89 11.64 -10.44 11.52
C THR A 89 10.79 -9.94 10.34
N ALA A 90 11.01 -10.51 9.16
CA ALA A 90 10.21 -10.19 7.97
C ALA A 90 8.71 -10.44 8.22
N GLY A 91 7.87 -9.52 7.77
CA GLY A 91 6.41 -9.58 7.95
C GLY A 91 5.89 -9.08 9.29
N ARG A 92 6.77 -8.74 10.24
CA ARG A 92 6.35 -8.15 11.52
C ARG A 92 6.31 -6.63 11.41
N PRO A 93 5.20 -5.97 11.78
CA PRO A 93 5.15 -4.51 11.83
C PRO A 93 6.13 -3.97 12.89
N VAL A 94 6.91 -2.97 12.50
CA VAL A 94 7.98 -2.37 13.34
C VAL A 94 7.66 -0.95 13.70
N LEU A 95 7.02 -0.22 12.78
CA LEU A 95 6.71 1.20 12.90
C LEU A 95 5.26 1.44 12.47
N SER A 96 4.64 2.44 13.08
CA SER A 96 3.36 3.00 12.66
C SER A 96 3.58 4.44 12.21
N VAL A 97 3.16 4.76 11.00
CA VAL A 97 3.21 6.12 10.44
C VAL A 97 1.79 6.61 10.28
N VAL A 98 1.49 7.75 10.86
CA VAL A 98 0.21 8.45 10.66
C VAL A 98 0.39 9.38 9.48
N ASP A 99 -0.33 9.11 8.39
CA ASP A 99 -0.31 9.93 7.19
C ASP A 99 -0.96 11.29 7.47
N SER A 100 -0.20 12.36 7.24
CA SER A 100 -0.65 13.73 7.48
C SER A 100 -1.75 14.19 6.51
N ALA A 101 -1.90 13.53 5.36
CA ALA A 101 -2.92 13.87 4.36
C ALA A 101 -4.23 13.09 4.56
N SER A 102 -4.25 12.07 5.43
CA SER A 102 -5.40 11.16 5.60
C SER A 102 -6.31 11.48 6.78
N TYR A 103 -6.08 12.59 7.48
CA TYR A 103 -6.93 12.98 8.59
C TYR A 103 -8.36 13.29 8.13
N HIS A 104 -9.32 12.72 8.82
CA HIS A 104 -10.75 12.93 8.61
C HIS A 104 -11.49 12.84 9.94
N VAL A 105 -12.76 13.20 9.96
CA VAL A 105 -13.63 13.02 11.10
C VAL A 105 -14.73 12.02 10.75
N ASP A 106 -14.89 10.99 11.57
CA ASP A 106 -16.04 10.09 11.49
C ASP A 106 -17.15 10.65 12.38
N GLY A 107 -18.13 11.31 11.77
CA GLY A 107 -19.32 11.83 12.43
C GLY A 107 -20.39 10.74 12.54
N TYR A 108 -20.87 10.45 13.74
CA TYR A 108 -21.90 9.44 13.99
C TYR A 108 -23.28 10.08 14.07
N PHE A 109 -24.03 10.04 12.98
CA PHE A 109 -25.36 10.62 12.87
C PHE A 109 -26.46 9.59 13.10
N GLU A 110 -27.59 10.01 13.65
CA GLU A 110 -28.78 9.15 13.79
C GLU A 110 -29.36 8.86 12.39
N GLU A 111 -29.76 7.61 12.15
CA GLU A 111 -30.33 7.13 10.89
C GLU A 111 -31.49 8.03 10.43
N THR A 112 -32.32 8.51 11.36
CA THR A 112 -33.46 9.39 11.08
C THR A 112 -33.07 10.77 10.53
N LYS A 113 -31.82 11.20 10.72
CA LYS A 113 -31.33 12.51 10.27
C LYS A 113 -30.54 12.45 8.97
N LEU A 114 -30.22 11.26 8.48
CA LEU A 114 -29.41 11.10 7.26
C LEU A 114 -30.08 11.65 6.01
N GLY A 115 -31.43 11.64 5.94
CA GLY A 115 -32.15 12.13 4.77
C GLY A 115 -31.94 13.61 4.46
N GLY A 116 -31.44 14.39 5.43
CA GLY A 116 -31.11 15.82 5.27
C GLY A 116 -29.62 16.08 5.08
N ILE A 117 -28.78 15.05 4.97
CA ILE A 117 -27.32 15.18 4.82
C ILE A 117 -26.93 14.73 3.42
N HIS A 118 -26.17 15.54 2.71
CA HIS A 118 -25.70 15.26 1.34
C HIS A 118 -24.18 15.32 1.26
N ILE A 119 -23.62 14.62 0.30
CA ILE A 119 -22.19 14.73 -0.02
C ILE A 119 -21.90 16.15 -0.48
N GLY A 120 -20.87 16.77 0.07
CA GLY A 120 -20.49 18.15 -0.17
C GLY A 120 -21.06 19.15 0.84
N ASP A 121 -21.97 18.75 1.71
CA ASP A 121 -22.49 19.64 2.75
C ASP A 121 -21.38 20.18 3.64
N VAL A 122 -21.41 21.48 3.91
CA VAL A 122 -20.42 22.16 4.76
C VAL A 122 -20.64 21.78 6.22
N VAL A 123 -19.56 21.47 6.91
CA VAL A 123 -19.58 21.03 8.30
C VAL A 123 -18.66 21.89 9.16
N ASP A 124 -19.20 22.42 10.26
CA ASP A 124 -18.40 23.02 11.34
C ASP A 124 -17.89 21.92 12.27
N ILE A 125 -16.57 21.88 12.48
CA ILE A 125 -15.88 20.89 13.29
C ILE A 125 -15.26 21.59 14.50
N ARG A 126 -15.53 21.08 15.70
CA ARG A 126 -14.90 21.52 16.96
C ARG A 126 -14.23 20.34 17.62
N VAL A 127 -12.92 20.41 17.74
CA VAL A 127 -12.14 19.36 18.42
C VAL A 127 -12.17 19.63 19.94
N MET A 128 -12.45 18.58 20.72
CA MET A 128 -12.52 18.70 22.17
C MET A 128 -11.19 19.17 22.76
N GLY A 129 -11.26 20.17 23.64
CA GLY A 129 -10.08 20.78 24.29
C GLY A 129 -9.37 21.83 23.44
N ASP A 130 -9.97 22.24 22.31
CA ASP A 130 -9.48 23.30 21.45
C ASP A 130 -10.62 24.26 21.10
N ASN A 131 -10.31 25.57 21.03
CA ASN A 131 -11.28 26.60 20.69
C ASN A 131 -11.31 26.92 19.18
N THR A 132 -10.42 26.32 18.41
CA THR A 132 -10.33 26.53 16.96
C THR A 132 -11.52 25.89 16.27
N ARG A 133 -12.22 26.67 15.45
CA ARG A 133 -13.26 26.15 14.55
C ARG A 133 -12.61 25.73 13.26
N LEU A 134 -12.78 24.48 12.92
CA LEU A 134 -12.36 23.94 11.64
C LEU A 134 -13.57 23.78 10.75
N ARG A 135 -13.35 23.90 9.43
CA ARG A 135 -14.36 23.63 8.41
C ARG A 135 -14.00 22.39 7.63
N GLY A 136 -15.04 21.73 7.20
CA GLY A 136 -14.93 20.57 6.34
C GLY A 136 -16.22 20.36 5.56
N HIS A 137 -16.25 19.31 4.80
CA HIS A 137 -17.41 18.88 4.03
C HIS A 137 -17.66 17.38 4.19
N VAL A 138 -18.89 16.97 3.97
CA VAL A 138 -19.26 15.55 3.92
C VAL A 138 -18.64 14.91 2.70
N GLU A 139 -17.72 13.97 2.91
CA GLU A 139 -17.03 13.24 1.84
C GLU A 139 -17.80 12.00 1.41
N SER A 140 -18.24 11.20 2.39
CA SER A 140 -18.92 9.95 2.09
C SER A 140 -19.71 9.42 3.29
N PHE A 141 -20.62 8.49 3.00
CA PHE A 141 -21.36 7.72 4.00
C PHE A 141 -20.82 6.29 4.04
N ALA A 142 -20.87 5.67 5.22
CA ALA A 142 -20.62 4.23 5.30
C ALA A 142 -21.68 3.48 4.50
N ALA A 143 -21.25 2.62 3.59
CA ALA A 143 -22.15 1.79 2.77
C ALA A 143 -22.89 0.71 3.57
N GLY A 144 -22.46 0.45 4.80
CA GLY A 144 -23.09 -0.51 5.72
C GLY A 144 -22.51 -0.40 7.12
N ILE A 145 -23.28 -0.85 8.08
CA ILE A 145 -22.89 -1.01 9.47
C ILE A 145 -23.04 -2.46 9.89
N GLU A 146 -22.22 -2.91 10.80
CA GLU A 146 -22.36 -4.23 11.40
C GLU A 146 -23.58 -4.24 12.33
N ASP A 147 -24.49 -5.16 12.09
CA ASP A 147 -25.63 -5.42 12.97
C ASP A 147 -25.14 -6.24 14.18
N ARG A 148 -24.97 -5.59 15.32
CA ARG A 148 -24.48 -6.23 16.56
C ARG A 148 -25.45 -7.28 17.12
N ASP A 149 -26.72 -7.19 16.73
CA ASP A 149 -27.75 -8.17 17.14
C ASP A 149 -27.69 -9.44 16.27
N ARG A 150 -26.96 -9.39 15.15
CA ARG A 150 -26.66 -10.53 14.27
C ARG A 150 -25.26 -11.06 14.47
N SER A 151 -24.94 -11.55 15.66
CA SER A 151 -23.69 -12.29 15.84
C SER A 151 -23.77 -13.61 15.07
N SER A 152 -22.87 -13.81 14.09
CA SER A 152 -22.71 -15.10 13.45
C SER A 152 -22.24 -16.11 14.50
N GLY A 153 -23.08 -17.07 14.86
CA GLY A 153 -22.68 -18.20 15.69
C GLY A 153 -21.57 -18.99 14.97
N ALA A 154 -20.76 -19.72 15.71
CA ALA A 154 -19.65 -20.54 15.19
C ALA A 154 -20.03 -21.49 14.05
N ASN A 155 -21.33 -21.71 13.80
CA ASN A 155 -21.88 -22.61 12.79
C ASN A 155 -22.48 -21.88 11.57
N LEU A 156 -22.16 -20.60 11.33
CA LEU A 156 -22.69 -19.80 10.21
C LEU A 156 -24.23 -19.67 10.18
N LEU A 157 -24.93 -20.09 11.23
CA LEU A 157 -26.36 -19.89 11.37
C LEU A 157 -26.65 -18.58 12.10
N PRO A 158 -27.66 -17.79 11.65
CA PRO A 158 -28.04 -16.56 12.31
C PRO A 158 -28.49 -16.85 13.75
N ASN A 159 -27.86 -16.23 14.72
CA ASN A 159 -28.30 -16.26 16.11
C ASN A 159 -29.43 -15.24 16.26
N VAL A 160 -30.64 -15.71 16.46
CA VAL A 160 -31.80 -14.86 16.70
C VAL A 160 -31.94 -14.66 18.21
N ASN A 161 -31.64 -13.47 18.70
CA ASN A 161 -31.90 -13.13 20.10
C ASN A 161 -33.43 -12.97 20.30
N PRO A 162 -34.08 -13.79 21.13
CA PRO A 162 -35.53 -13.75 21.33
C PRO A 162 -36.01 -12.52 22.12
N ALA A 163 -35.12 -11.67 22.60
CA ALA A 163 -35.49 -10.44 23.29
C ALA A 163 -35.88 -9.34 22.31
N PHE A 164 -37.16 -9.21 22.00
CA PHE A 164 -37.68 -8.03 21.32
C PHE A 164 -37.58 -6.83 22.25
N SER A 165 -36.58 -5.97 22.00
CA SER A 165 -36.61 -4.60 22.51
C SER A 165 -37.77 -3.88 21.84
N TRP A 166 -38.86 -3.62 22.60
CA TRP A 166 -40.09 -2.98 22.07
C TRP A 166 -39.82 -1.53 21.60
N VAL A 167 -38.69 -0.95 22.01
CA VAL A 167 -38.21 0.35 21.56
C VAL A 167 -36.93 0.12 20.72
N ARG A 168 -37.02 0.25 19.40
CA ARG A 168 -35.85 0.32 18.55
C ARG A 168 -35.22 1.71 18.66
N LEU A 169 -34.02 1.77 19.19
CA LEU A 169 -33.19 2.98 19.15
C LEU A 169 -32.66 3.15 17.71
N ALA A 170 -32.66 4.39 17.22
CA ALA A 170 -32.08 4.70 15.91
C ALA A 170 -30.59 4.33 15.91
N GLN A 171 -30.17 3.64 14.86
CA GLN A 171 -28.76 3.31 14.64
C GLN A 171 -27.96 4.58 14.37
N ARG A 172 -26.67 4.55 14.70
CA ARG A 172 -25.73 5.63 14.36
C ARG A 172 -24.91 5.22 13.15
N ILE A 173 -25.03 5.99 12.09
CA ILE A 173 -24.32 5.76 10.84
C ILE A 173 -23.09 6.66 10.79
N PRO A 174 -21.89 6.10 10.54
CA PRO A 174 -20.69 6.90 10.37
C PRO A 174 -20.72 7.62 9.03
N VAL A 175 -20.49 8.92 9.09
CA VAL A 175 -20.34 9.82 7.95
C VAL A 175 -18.93 10.36 7.98
N ARG A 176 -18.18 10.17 6.89
CA ARG A 176 -16.83 10.70 6.76
C ARG A 176 -16.86 12.15 6.36
N ILE A 177 -16.12 12.97 7.08
CA ILE A 177 -15.99 14.39 6.88
C ILE A 177 -14.53 14.72 6.63
N ALA A 178 -14.25 15.30 5.47
CA ALA A 178 -12.92 15.80 5.12
C ALA A 178 -12.74 17.22 5.63
N PHE A 179 -11.52 17.59 5.99
CA PHE A 179 -11.18 18.97 6.34
C PHE A 179 -10.92 19.78 5.06
N ASP A 180 -11.45 21.02 4.99
CA ASP A 180 -11.18 21.93 3.87
C ASP A 180 -9.84 22.64 4.09
N GLU A 181 -9.71 23.34 5.23
CA GLU A 181 -8.51 24.03 5.61
C GLU A 181 -8.18 23.77 7.08
N VAL A 182 -6.93 23.40 7.32
CA VAL A 182 -6.40 23.23 8.68
C VAL A 182 -5.33 24.29 8.90
N PRO A 183 -5.48 25.17 9.93
CA PRO A 183 -4.45 26.14 10.28
C PRO A 183 -3.11 25.47 10.58
N GLN A 184 -2.00 26.08 10.18
CA GLN A 184 -0.66 25.50 10.34
C GLN A 184 -0.24 25.28 11.79
N ASP A 185 -0.78 26.06 12.71
CA ASP A 185 -0.57 25.96 14.15
C ASP A 185 -1.49 24.93 14.82
N PHE A 186 -2.49 24.39 14.10
CA PHE A 186 -3.39 23.39 14.63
C PHE A 186 -2.75 21.99 14.61
N ARG A 187 -2.53 21.42 15.77
CA ARG A 187 -1.94 20.09 15.91
C ARG A 187 -2.98 19.00 15.68
N MET A 188 -2.92 18.34 14.52
CA MET A 188 -3.74 17.17 14.22
C MET A 188 -3.22 15.96 15.00
N ILE A 189 -4.13 15.29 15.72
CA ILE A 189 -3.84 14.06 16.46
C ILE A 189 -5.00 13.10 16.21
N ALA A 190 -4.72 11.93 15.66
CA ALA A 190 -5.71 10.88 15.46
C ALA A 190 -6.28 10.39 16.81
N GLY A 191 -7.57 10.06 16.85
CA GLY A 191 -8.25 9.57 18.05
C GLY A 191 -8.79 10.66 18.99
N ARG A 192 -8.66 11.96 18.64
CA ARG A 192 -9.33 13.03 19.39
C ARG A 192 -10.83 13.03 19.11
N THR A 193 -11.61 13.37 20.12
CA THR A 193 -13.06 13.56 19.97
C THR A 193 -13.36 14.92 19.36
N ALA A 194 -14.29 14.96 18.41
CA ALA A 194 -14.79 16.18 17.81
C ALA A 194 -16.32 16.23 17.84
N THR A 195 -16.85 17.44 17.90
CA THR A 195 -18.28 17.71 17.66
C THR A 195 -18.42 18.26 16.25
N VAL A 196 -19.34 17.70 15.48
CA VAL A 196 -19.63 18.12 14.11
C VAL A 196 -21.05 18.66 14.00
N SER A 197 -21.21 19.75 13.28
CA SER A 197 -22.51 20.37 13.01
C SER A 197 -22.61 20.70 11.54
N ILE A 198 -23.62 20.21 10.87
CA ILE A 198 -23.88 20.53 9.46
C ILE A 198 -24.46 21.93 9.38
N VAL A 199 -23.93 22.74 8.47
CA VAL A 199 -24.42 24.10 8.21
C VAL A 199 -25.55 24.01 7.20
N GLU A 200 -26.80 24.16 7.67
CA GLU A 200 -27.98 24.13 6.80
C GLU A 200 -27.92 25.25 5.74
N GLY A 201 -28.17 24.91 4.48
CA GLY A 201 -28.41 25.89 3.41
C GLY A 201 -27.19 26.29 2.58
N GLN A 202 -26.03 25.65 2.70
CA GLN A 202 -24.89 25.83 1.80
C GLN A 202 -24.63 24.52 1.03
N HIS A 203 -25.49 24.25 0.04
CA HIS A 203 -25.11 23.36 -1.05
C HIS A 203 -24.27 24.16 -2.05
N PRO A 204 -23.16 23.61 -2.57
CA PRO A 204 -22.37 24.25 -3.60
C PRO A 204 -23.15 24.40 -4.91
#